data_67df8c19eed01bf03114093dba21c53b
#
_entry.id   67df8c19eed01bf03114093dba21c53b
#
_cell.length_a   1.000
_cell.length_b   1.000
_cell.length_c   1.000
_cell.angle_alpha   90.00
_cell.angle_beta   90.00
_cell.angle_gamma   90.00
#
_symmetry.space_group_name_H-M   'P 1'
#
loop_
_entity.id
_entity.type
_entity.pdbx_description
1 polymer ?
#
loop_
_entity_poly.entity_id
_entity_poly.type
_entity_poly.pdbx_seq_one_letter_code
_entity_poly.pdbx_strand_id
1 'polypeptide(L)'
;MEENYDFALEKRLRDLSPDLHKRFTDTVFSMQFILSNYKLLFPEYTDHSELHSINVINFCNRIIGSQIEKMDADEIYCLLVACYFHDTGMGISKKDFDEFVKEIDFGDYFQTHSSTNARKIIRDFHNEFSGRFIAKYADFFDIPSKEHLRAIIQI
;
A
#
# COMPACT_ATOMS: atom_id res chain seq x y z
N MET A 1 20.17 -4.62 17.79
CA MET A 1 20.48 -3.46 16.93
C MET A 1 19.20 -2.66 16.89
N GLU A 2 19.19 -1.46 17.45
CA GLU A 2 18.07 -0.54 17.22
C GLU A 2 18.04 -0.24 15.72
N GLU A 3 16.98 -0.64 15.03
CA GLU A 3 16.74 -0.25 13.65
C GLU A 3 16.52 1.25 13.65
N ASN A 4 17.50 1.96 13.10
CA ASN A 4 17.46 3.42 13.00
C ASN A 4 16.53 3.78 11.84
N TYR A 5 15.23 3.93 12.13
CA TYR A 5 14.23 4.33 11.13
C TYR A 5 14.48 5.78 10.72
N ASP A 6 14.63 5.98 9.42
CA ASP A 6 14.72 7.31 8.83
C ASP A 6 13.32 7.80 8.44
N PHE A 7 12.82 8.78 9.17
CA PHE A 7 11.52 9.40 8.94
C PHE A 7 11.61 10.70 8.11
N ALA A 8 12.62 10.84 7.26
CA ALA A 8 12.87 12.07 6.53
C ALA A 8 11.68 12.49 5.64
N LEU A 9 11.08 11.56 4.88
CA LEU A 9 9.88 11.83 4.07
C LEU A 9 8.71 12.28 4.94
N GLU A 10 8.41 11.57 6.02
CA GLU A 10 7.29 11.90 6.91
C GLU A 10 7.51 13.25 7.60
N LYS A 11 8.74 13.50 8.08
CA LYS A 11 9.09 14.80 8.67
C LYS A 11 8.91 15.93 7.66
N ARG A 12 9.39 15.74 6.43
CA ARG A 12 9.24 16.72 5.36
C ARG A 12 7.77 16.97 5.02
N LEU A 13 6.94 15.91 4.94
CA LEU A 13 5.50 16.05 4.72
C LEU A 13 4.85 16.90 5.82
N ARG A 14 5.16 16.60 7.08
CA ARG A 14 4.62 17.36 8.22
C ARG A 14 4.99 18.85 8.17
N ASP A 15 6.23 19.14 7.77
CA ASP A 15 6.72 20.53 7.69
C ASP A 15 6.09 21.29 6.50
N LEU A 16 5.80 20.60 5.38
CA LEU A 16 5.17 21.19 4.20
C LEU A 16 3.65 21.30 4.30
N SER A 17 2.99 20.27 4.80
CA SER A 17 1.53 20.19 4.90
C SER A 17 1.09 19.38 6.12
N PRO A 18 0.82 20.04 7.27
CA PRO A 18 0.27 19.37 8.46
C PRO A 18 -1.06 18.64 8.18
N ASP A 19 -1.87 19.12 7.24
CA ASP A 19 -3.13 18.47 6.85
C ASP A 19 -2.89 17.13 6.15
N LEU A 20 -2.05 17.09 5.12
CA LEU A 20 -1.70 15.85 4.44
C LEU A 20 -0.97 14.88 5.38
N HIS A 21 -0.12 15.38 6.28
CA HIS A 21 0.52 14.55 7.30
C HIS A 21 -0.53 13.92 8.23
N LYS A 22 -1.53 14.69 8.67
CA LYS A 22 -2.63 14.14 9.49
C LYS A 22 -3.38 13.05 8.73
N ARG A 23 -3.77 13.27 7.47
CA ARG A 23 -4.44 12.26 6.63
C ARG A 23 -3.60 11.00 6.48
N PHE A 24 -2.30 11.15 6.26
CA PHE A 24 -1.37 10.03 6.21
C PHE A 24 -1.37 9.23 7.54
N THR A 25 -1.26 9.89 8.69
CA THR A 25 -1.25 9.21 10.00
C THR A 25 -2.58 8.52 10.31
N ASP A 26 -3.71 9.13 9.94
CA ASP A 26 -5.04 8.50 10.08
C ASP A 26 -5.17 7.26 9.18
N THR A 27 -4.62 7.33 7.95
CA THR A 27 -4.55 6.19 7.03
C THR A 27 -3.70 5.07 7.61
N VAL A 28 -2.51 5.36 8.12
CA VAL A 28 -1.62 4.38 8.76
C VAL A 28 -2.33 3.66 9.91
N PHE A 29 -2.99 4.41 10.79
CA PHE A 29 -3.73 3.85 11.91
C PHE A 29 -4.83 2.86 11.44
N SER A 30 -5.56 3.23 10.39
CA SER A 30 -6.59 2.36 9.81
C SER A 30 -5.99 1.12 9.14
N MET A 31 -4.84 1.26 8.49
CA MET A 31 -4.15 0.19 7.79
C MET A 31 -3.53 -0.86 8.71
N GLN A 32 -3.10 -0.49 9.92
CA GLN A 32 -2.55 -1.42 10.91
C GLN A 32 -3.49 -2.61 11.15
N PHE A 33 -4.80 -2.33 11.26
CA PHE A 33 -5.81 -3.36 11.45
C PHE A 33 -5.95 -4.27 10.23
N ILE A 34 -5.92 -3.71 9.02
CA ILE A 34 -6.05 -4.45 7.77
C ILE A 34 -4.82 -5.33 7.54
N LEU A 35 -3.63 -4.77 7.69
CA LEU A 35 -2.36 -5.49 7.53
C LEU A 35 -2.20 -6.62 8.57
N SER A 36 -2.80 -6.49 9.76
CA SER A 36 -2.75 -7.57 10.76
C SER A 36 -3.47 -8.84 10.30
N ASN A 37 -4.46 -8.74 9.40
CA ASN A 37 -5.19 -9.88 8.84
C ASN A 37 -4.34 -10.73 7.88
N TYR A 38 -3.27 -10.17 7.33
CA TYR A 38 -2.35 -10.89 6.44
C TYR A 38 -1.86 -12.22 7.06
N LYS A 39 -1.46 -12.21 8.32
CA LYS A 39 -0.96 -13.41 9.02
C LYS A 39 -1.98 -14.56 9.09
N LEU A 40 -3.27 -14.24 9.02
CA LEU A 40 -4.35 -15.25 9.01
C LEU A 40 -4.44 -15.96 7.65
N LEU A 41 -4.16 -15.24 6.57
CA LEU A 41 -4.27 -15.76 5.20
C LEU A 41 -2.97 -16.40 4.72
N PHE A 42 -1.83 -15.88 5.12
CA PHE A 42 -0.50 -16.29 4.65
C PHE A 42 0.50 -16.48 5.82
N PRO A 43 0.25 -17.41 6.74
CA PRO A 43 1.10 -17.59 7.94
C PRO A 43 2.53 -18.06 7.62
N GLU A 44 2.75 -18.64 6.46
CA GLU A 44 4.04 -19.17 6.00
C GLU A 44 4.91 -18.16 5.25
N TYR A 45 4.40 -16.96 4.98
CA TYR A 45 5.15 -15.93 4.24
C TYR A 45 5.87 -14.97 5.18
N THR A 46 6.89 -14.29 4.64
CA THR A 46 7.60 -13.21 5.32
C THR A 46 6.64 -12.11 5.78
N ASP A 47 7.02 -11.41 6.82
CA ASP A 47 6.20 -10.41 7.49
C ASP A 47 5.84 -9.24 6.52
N HIS A 48 4.58 -9.13 6.15
CA HIS A 48 3.99 -8.00 5.43
C HIS A 48 3.16 -7.13 6.37
N SER A 49 3.58 -7.07 7.64
CA SER A 49 3.00 -6.19 8.65
C SER A 49 3.36 -4.73 8.40
N GLU A 50 2.87 -3.87 9.29
CA GLU A 50 3.29 -2.47 9.35
C GLU A 50 4.81 -2.28 9.30
N LEU A 51 5.58 -3.16 9.93
CA LEU A 51 7.04 -3.12 9.93
C LEU A 51 7.61 -3.24 8.50
N HIS A 52 7.01 -4.08 7.65
CA HIS A 52 7.40 -4.17 6.25
C HIS A 52 7.18 -2.82 5.52
N SER A 53 6.02 -2.20 5.68
CA SER A 53 5.72 -0.88 5.09
C SER A 53 6.69 0.20 5.56
N ILE A 54 7.04 0.22 6.86
CA ILE A 54 8.05 1.11 7.42
C ILE A 54 9.42 0.86 6.77
N ASN A 55 9.81 -0.38 6.58
CA ASN A 55 11.07 -0.72 5.90
C ASN A 55 11.09 -0.27 4.44
N VAL A 56 9.97 -0.39 3.72
CA VAL A 56 9.84 0.13 2.36
C VAL A 56 10.03 1.65 2.34
N ILE A 57 9.41 2.39 3.27
CA ILE A 57 9.61 3.84 3.42
C ILE A 57 11.08 4.17 3.71
N ASN A 58 11.75 3.41 4.58
CA ASN A 58 13.18 3.60 4.85
C ASN A 58 14.04 3.39 3.60
N PHE A 59 13.72 2.42 2.75
CA PHE A 59 14.39 2.26 1.46
C PHE A 59 14.15 3.46 0.55
N CYS A 60 12.92 3.95 0.47
CA CYS A 60 12.62 5.18 -0.30
C CYS A 60 13.43 6.38 0.22
N ASN A 61 13.49 6.59 1.53
CA ASN A 61 14.31 7.65 2.13
C ASN A 61 15.76 7.57 1.70
N ARG A 62 16.37 6.38 1.70
CA ARG A 62 17.77 6.17 1.30
C ARG A 62 17.99 6.38 -0.20
N ILE A 63 17.08 5.90 -1.04
CA ILE A 63 17.19 6.02 -2.50
C ILE A 63 17.04 7.47 -2.93
N ILE A 64 16.03 8.16 -2.40
CA ILE A 64 15.74 9.56 -2.75
C ILE A 64 16.78 10.50 -2.16
N GLY A 65 17.21 10.24 -0.92
CA GLY A 65 18.28 10.99 -0.24
C GLY A 65 18.01 12.50 -0.24
N SER A 66 18.98 13.28 -0.65
CA SER A 66 18.86 14.76 -0.68
C SER A 66 17.80 15.30 -1.66
N GLN A 67 17.27 14.48 -2.57
CA GLN A 67 16.20 14.93 -3.47
C GLN A 67 14.86 15.12 -2.74
N ILE A 68 14.68 14.57 -1.53
CA ILE A 68 13.51 14.80 -0.67
C ILE A 68 13.23 16.30 -0.50
N GLU A 69 14.27 17.13 -0.43
CA GLU A 69 14.12 18.59 -0.31
C GLU A 69 13.45 19.25 -1.53
N LYS A 70 13.44 18.58 -2.68
CA LYS A 70 12.82 19.08 -3.92
C LYS A 70 11.42 18.58 -4.13
N MET A 71 11.00 17.58 -3.38
CA MET A 71 9.65 17.01 -3.45
C MET A 71 8.64 17.96 -2.81
N ASP A 72 7.48 18.07 -3.43
CA ASP A 72 6.34 18.76 -2.84
C ASP A 72 5.54 17.85 -1.88
N ALA A 73 4.55 18.45 -1.22
CA ALA A 73 3.76 17.74 -0.22
C ALA A 73 2.88 16.64 -0.82
N ASP A 74 2.35 16.84 -2.02
CA ASP A 74 1.48 15.89 -2.70
C ASP A 74 2.28 14.66 -3.17
N GLU A 75 3.48 14.89 -3.73
CA GLU A 75 4.40 13.81 -4.13
C GLU A 75 4.79 12.93 -2.93
N ILE A 76 5.17 13.55 -1.81
CA ILE A 76 5.56 12.83 -0.59
C ILE A 76 4.34 12.08 -0.01
N TYR A 77 3.18 12.71 0.06
CA TYR A 77 1.96 12.08 0.54
C TYR A 77 1.61 10.84 -0.28
N CYS A 78 1.56 10.97 -1.61
CA CYS A 78 1.24 9.86 -2.50
C CYS A 78 2.23 8.69 -2.32
N LEU A 79 3.53 8.97 -2.26
CA LEU A 79 4.56 7.96 -2.05
C LEU A 79 4.40 7.23 -0.70
N LEU A 80 4.22 7.97 0.39
CA LEU A 80 4.06 7.39 1.72
C LEU A 80 2.81 6.51 1.81
N VAL A 81 1.69 6.97 1.28
CA VAL A 81 0.44 6.21 1.25
C VAL A 81 0.60 4.96 0.38
N ALA A 82 1.21 5.06 -0.80
CA ALA A 82 1.48 3.92 -1.67
C ALA A 82 2.33 2.86 -0.97
N CYS A 83 3.36 3.26 -0.20
CA CYS A 83 4.18 2.33 0.59
C CYS A 83 3.37 1.54 1.62
N TYR A 84 2.28 2.08 2.16
CA TYR A 84 1.40 1.33 3.07
C TYR A 84 0.40 0.45 2.33
N PHE A 85 -0.02 0.85 1.13
CA PHE A 85 -1.06 0.14 0.39
C PHE A 85 -0.53 -0.97 -0.53
N HIS A 86 0.76 -0.99 -0.89
CA HIS A 86 1.28 -1.87 -1.94
C HIS A 86 0.94 -3.35 -1.74
N ASP A 87 0.91 -3.82 -0.50
CA ASP A 87 0.62 -5.22 -0.13
C ASP A 87 -0.79 -5.43 0.45
N THR A 88 -1.65 -4.42 0.44
CA THR A 88 -3.02 -4.54 0.99
C THR A 88 -3.82 -5.65 0.32
N GLY A 89 -3.57 -5.88 -0.98
CA GLY A 89 -4.17 -6.96 -1.75
C GLY A 89 -3.95 -8.34 -1.14
N MET A 90 -2.88 -8.53 -0.37
CA MET A 90 -2.60 -9.78 0.33
C MET A 90 -3.54 -10.03 1.53
N GLY A 91 -4.13 -8.98 2.11
CA GLY A 91 -4.99 -9.03 3.30
C GLY A 91 -6.48 -8.79 3.05
N ILE A 92 -6.93 -8.76 1.79
CA ILE A 92 -8.32 -8.47 1.44
C ILE A 92 -9.30 -9.53 1.95
N SER A 93 -10.52 -9.09 2.23
CA SER A 93 -11.59 -9.99 2.63
C SER A 93 -12.02 -10.93 1.49
N LYS A 94 -12.65 -12.09 1.85
CA LYS A 94 -13.24 -12.96 0.83
C LYS A 94 -14.24 -12.22 -0.05
N LYS A 95 -15.02 -11.31 0.52
CA LYS A 95 -16.00 -10.50 -0.21
C LYS A 95 -15.31 -9.61 -1.26
N ASP A 96 -14.25 -8.93 -0.88
CA ASP A 96 -13.49 -8.08 -1.81
C ASP A 96 -12.80 -8.91 -2.89
N PHE A 97 -12.24 -10.07 -2.53
CA PHE A 97 -11.69 -11.00 -3.50
C PHE A 97 -12.74 -11.45 -4.54
N ASP A 98 -13.91 -11.90 -4.09
CA ASP A 98 -15.00 -12.37 -4.97
C ASP A 98 -15.55 -11.24 -5.90
N GLU A 99 -15.40 -9.99 -5.49
CA GLU A 99 -15.76 -8.81 -6.30
C GLU A 99 -14.64 -8.48 -7.30
N PHE A 100 -13.42 -8.26 -6.81
CA PHE A 100 -12.30 -7.76 -7.62
C PHE A 100 -11.81 -8.76 -8.67
N VAL A 101 -11.86 -10.07 -8.37
CA VAL A 101 -11.46 -11.11 -9.31
C VAL A 101 -12.26 -11.05 -10.62
N LYS A 102 -13.44 -10.46 -10.63
CA LYS A 102 -14.28 -10.33 -11.83
C LYS A 102 -13.85 -9.16 -12.73
N GLU A 103 -13.05 -8.26 -12.19
CA GLU A 103 -12.65 -7.01 -12.85
C GLU A 103 -11.17 -7.00 -13.26
N ILE A 104 -10.36 -7.94 -12.72
CA ILE A 104 -8.94 -8.06 -13.05
C ILE A 104 -8.81 -8.82 -14.38
N ASP A 105 -8.02 -8.25 -15.29
CA ASP A 105 -7.60 -8.97 -16.50
C ASP A 105 -6.43 -9.91 -16.17
N PHE A 106 -6.70 -11.19 -16.16
CA PHE A 106 -5.71 -12.22 -15.88
C PHE A 106 -4.94 -12.70 -17.14
N GLY A 107 -5.27 -12.17 -18.32
CA GLY A 107 -4.67 -12.62 -19.58
C GLY A 107 -4.70 -14.16 -19.71
N ASP A 108 -3.55 -14.77 -20.03
CA ASP A 108 -3.41 -16.22 -20.20
C ASP A 108 -3.09 -16.97 -18.89
N TYR A 109 -3.19 -16.32 -17.73
CA TYR A 109 -2.78 -16.91 -16.45
C TYR A 109 -3.41 -18.28 -16.16
N PHE A 110 -4.72 -18.43 -16.36
CA PHE A 110 -5.42 -19.69 -16.10
C PHE A 110 -5.12 -20.78 -17.11
N GLN A 111 -4.62 -20.45 -18.30
CA GLN A 111 -4.19 -21.44 -19.30
C GLN A 111 -2.88 -22.10 -18.86
N THR A 112 -2.00 -21.34 -18.21
CA THR A 112 -0.68 -21.78 -17.75
C THR A 112 -0.68 -22.33 -16.33
N HIS A 113 -1.74 -22.04 -15.53
CA HIS A 113 -1.88 -22.39 -14.11
C HIS A 113 -3.19 -23.14 -13.86
N SER A 114 -3.30 -24.37 -14.39
CA SER A 114 -4.53 -25.18 -14.35
C SER A 114 -4.99 -25.61 -12.95
N SER A 115 -4.11 -25.58 -11.94
CA SER A 115 -4.43 -25.94 -10.53
C SER A 115 -4.18 -24.76 -9.59
N THR A 116 -4.82 -23.63 -9.87
CA THR A 116 -4.65 -22.43 -9.01
C THR A 116 -5.78 -22.32 -7.98
N ASN A 117 -5.48 -21.74 -6.83
CA ASN A 117 -6.44 -21.42 -5.78
C ASN A 117 -6.43 -19.92 -5.47
N ALA A 118 -7.42 -19.45 -4.69
CA ALA A 118 -7.55 -18.03 -4.34
C ALA A 118 -6.28 -17.43 -3.74
N ARG A 119 -5.57 -18.16 -2.86
CA ARG A 119 -4.32 -17.68 -2.24
C ARG A 119 -3.23 -17.41 -3.28
N LYS A 120 -3.07 -18.32 -4.25
CA LYS A 120 -2.09 -18.16 -5.32
C LYS A 120 -2.45 -16.97 -6.23
N ILE A 121 -3.73 -16.83 -6.57
CA ILE A 121 -4.22 -15.68 -7.36
C ILE A 121 -3.95 -14.37 -6.61
N ILE A 122 -4.30 -14.28 -5.33
CA ILE A 122 -4.04 -13.10 -4.50
C ILE A 122 -2.55 -12.77 -4.51
N ARG A 123 -1.68 -13.73 -4.27
CA ARG A 123 -0.24 -13.51 -4.25
C ARG A 123 0.30 -13.01 -5.58
N ASP A 124 -0.10 -13.64 -6.68
CA ASP A 124 0.46 -13.37 -7.99
C ASP A 124 -0.06 -12.04 -8.58
N PHE A 125 -1.20 -11.52 -8.08
CA PHE A 125 -1.85 -10.29 -8.52
C PHE A 125 -2.12 -9.30 -7.38
N HIS A 126 -1.37 -9.38 -6.27
CA HIS A 126 -1.63 -8.54 -5.09
C HIS A 126 -1.60 -7.04 -5.39
N ASN A 127 -0.77 -6.59 -6.33
CA ASN A 127 -0.75 -5.21 -6.80
C ASN A 127 -2.10 -4.77 -7.40
N GLU A 128 -2.69 -5.60 -8.28
CA GLU A 128 -4.00 -5.32 -8.87
C GLU A 128 -5.10 -5.28 -7.79
N PHE A 129 -5.06 -6.23 -6.85
CA PHE A 129 -5.98 -6.24 -5.72
C PHE A 129 -5.78 -5.03 -4.81
N SER A 130 -4.54 -4.61 -4.55
CA SER A 130 -4.24 -3.39 -3.78
C SER A 130 -4.82 -2.15 -4.44
N GLY A 131 -4.59 -1.97 -5.74
CA GLY A 131 -5.12 -0.84 -6.49
C GLY A 131 -6.66 -0.75 -6.43
N ARG A 132 -7.36 -1.89 -6.58
CA ARG A 132 -8.82 -1.94 -6.48
C ARG A 132 -9.32 -1.70 -5.06
N PHE A 133 -8.61 -2.21 -4.07
CA PHE A 133 -8.94 -1.96 -2.67
C PHE A 133 -8.87 -0.47 -2.35
N ILE A 134 -7.79 0.21 -2.73
CA ILE A 134 -7.64 1.66 -2.53
C ILE A 134 -8.74 2.42 -3.26
N ALA A 135 -9.02 2.07 -4.52
CA ALA A 135 -10.05 2.73 -5.30
C ALA A 135 -11.44 2.60 -4.67
N LYS A 136 -11.78 1.41 -4.16
CA LYS A 136 -13.07 1.14 -3.51
C LYS A 136 -13.25 1.89 -2.19
N TYR A 137 -12.17 2.01 -1.42
CA TYR A 137 -12.21 2.57 -0.07
C TYR A 137 -11.57 3.97 0.05
N ALA A 138 -11.38 4.67 -1.09
CA ALA A 138 -10.74 5.98 -1.12
C ALA A 138 -11.40 7.02 -0.18
N ASP A 139 -12.73 7.04 -0.12
CA ASP A 139 -13.48 7.93 0.76
C ASP A 139 -13.28 7.56 2.24
N PHE A 140 -13.18 6.27 2.56
CA PHE A 140 -12.91 5.81 3.93
C PHE A 140 -11.52 6.24 4.42
N PHE A 141 -10.52 6.22 3.53
CA PHE A 141 -9.16 6.66 3.83
C PHE A 141 -8.96 8.17 3.65
N ASP A 142 -10.02 8.92 3.35
CA ASP A 142 -9.99 10.37 3.17
C ASP A 142 -8.91 10.82 2.16
N ILE A 143 -8.77 10.07 1.04
CA ILE A 143 -7.83 10.42 -0.03
C ILE A 143 -8.26 11.77 -0.62
N PRO A 144 -7.38 12.79 -0.68
CA PRO A 144 -7.77 14.18 -0.91
C PRO A 144 -8.44 14.45 -2.25
N SER A 145 -8.03 13.76 -3.31
CA SER A 145 -8.58 13.93 -4.66
C SER A 145 -8.43 12.71 -5.55
N LYS A 146 -9.08 12.73 -6.70
CA LYS A 146 -8.93 11.68 -7.72
C LYS A 146 -7.51 11.63 -8.31
N GLU A 147 -6.82 12.75 -8.35
CA GLU A 147 -5.44 12.87 -8.80
C GLU A 147 -4.50 12.15 -7.84
N HIS A 148 -4.65 12.37 -6.52
CA HIS A 148 -3.92 11.63 -5.48
C HIS A 148 -4.20 10.12 -5.56
N LEU A 149 -5.48 9.73 -5.69
CA LEU A 149 -5.84 8.32 -5.81
C LEU A 149 -5.17 7.66 -7.02
N ARG A 150 -5.18 8.31 -8.19
CA ARG A 150 -4.50 7.80 -9.39
C ARG A 150 -3.00 7.68 -9.19
N ALA A 151 -2.36 8.69 -8.60
CA ALA A 151 -0.93 8.67 -8.33
C ALA A 151 -0.56 7.51 -7.38
N ILE A 152 -1.30 7.33 -6.29
CA ILE A 152 -1.08 6.25 -5.31
C ILE A 152 -1.19 4.87 -5.98
N ILE A 153 -2.18 4.66 -6.87
CA ILE A 153 -2.39 3.37 -7.54
C ILE A 153 -1.29 3.08 -8.58
N GLN A 154 -0.66 4.11 -9.14
CA GLN A 154 0.37 3.98 -10.18
C GLN A 154 1.80 3.78 -9.65
N ILE A 155 2.04 4.08 -8.39
CA ILE A 155 3.33 3.85 -7.71
C ILE A 155 3.47 2.38 -7.34
#